data_abcb73dd1c2b00d13dd2bfd0e9c0ac03
#
_entry.id   abcb73dd1c2b00d13dd2bfd0e9c0ac03
#
_cell.length_a   1.000
_cell.length_b   1.000
_cell.length_c   1.000
_cell.angle_alpha   90.00
_cell.angle_beta   90.00
_cell.angle_gamma   90.00
#
_symmetry.space_group_name_H-M   'P 1'
#
loop_
_entity.id
_entity.type
_entity.pdbx_description
1 polymer ?
#
loop_
_entity_poly.entity_id
_entity_poly.type
_entity_poly.pdbx_seq_one_letter_code
_entity_poly.pdbx_strand_id
1 'polypeptide(L)'
;KLVQWSTAPLTLDDNDFQITYSHVLYQDRDGAPGTAYAAPVGLAALDVRKHIYDRVETTPEGHRGTCSYCGQTDEAFQPHEFVWVIDREPTEEETGLKHEECFCGYRRSENTEIPKKEHEHTYAATVVAPTCTEQGYTLHTCSSCGDTYRDAWTDALGHSWDAGRVTVPATEDTDGERTFTCTRCGAERTEVIPKTGETPCDGGANCPGRRFTDMPAAGNWAHAGIDFALKQGLFNGMSSTTFEPDGSMTRAMLVTVLWRLDGSRAPAGRNTFTDVPGGQWFTDAVTWAAENGVVNGVGSGKFEPDGRVTREQIATILFRYAAKRYDTSARADLSVFPDAGRVSAYAREALAWANAAGLVNGTDNGFGLILDPQGDATRAQVAAILMRYVKNIVR
;
A
#
# COMPACT_ATOMS: atom_id res chain seq x y z
N LYS A 1 35.64 38.75 0.86
CA LYS A 1 36.21 38.27 -0.42
C LYS A 1 37.59 38.88 -0.59
N LEU A 2 38.64 38.14 -0.33
CA LEU A 2 40.00 38.54 -0.65
C LEU A 2 40.35 37.88 -1.98
N VAL A 3 40.50 38.71 -2.99
CA VAL A 3 41.12 38.29 -4.26
C VAL A 3 42.61 38.50 -4.05
N GLN A 4 43.37 37.45 -3.91
CA GLN A 4 44.82 37.55 -3.81
C GLN A 4 45.38 37.34 -5.21
N TRP A 5 45.94 38.40 -5.76
CA TRP A 5 46.69 38.33 -7.00
C TRP A 5 48.12 37.89 -6.69
N SER A 6 48.53 36.77 -7.21
CA SER A 6 49.92 36.38 -7.18
C SER A 6 50.50 36.61 -8.56
N THR A 7 51.30 37.66 -8.68
CA THR A 7 52.13 37.86 -9.86
C THR A 7 53.46 37.16 -9.67
N ALA A 8 53.80 36.27 -10.60
CA ALA A 8 55.20 35.86 -10.72
C ALA A 8 56.08 37.13 -10.94
N PRO A 9 57.30 37.17 -10.39
CA PRO A 9 58.14 38.33 -10.58
C PRO A 9 58.35 38.61 -12.08
N LEU A 10 58.13 39.85 -12.46
CA LEU A 10 58.49 40.32 -13.80
C LEU A 10 60.01 40.20 -13.98
N THR A 11 60.43 39.25 -14.77
CA THR A 11 61.84 39.21 -15.26
C THR A 11 61.88 39.89 -16.58
N LEU A 12 62.45 41.06 -16.58
CA LEU A 12 62.87 41.76 -17.81
C LEU A 12 64.19 41.14 -18.25
N ASP A 13 64.14 40.34 -19.29
CA ASP A 13 65.29 39.90 -19.99
C ASP A 13 65.29 40.57 -21.38
N ASP A 14 66.37 40.96 -21.84
CA ASP A 14 66.70 41.79 -23.04
C ASP A 14 65.73 41.73 -24.24
N ASN A 15 64.47 42.13 -24.11
CA ASN A 15 63.35 42.22 -25.05
C ASN A 15 62.19 41.31 -24.95
N ASP A 16 62.16 40.43 -23.98
CA ASP A 16 60.98 39.52 -23.76
C ASP A 16 60.47 39.58 -22.30
N PHE A 17 59.28 40.11 -22.07
CA PHE A 17 58.61 39.87 -20.80
C PHE A 17 57.30 39.05 -20.99
N GLN A 18 57.22 38.03 -20.25
CA GLN A 18 56.04 37.17 -20.18
C GLN A 18 55.28 37.48 -18.90
N ILE A 19 54.02 37.85 -19.00
CA ILE A 19 53.11 37.94 -17.83
C ILE A 19 52.38 36.62 -17.73
N THR A 20 52.77 35.81 -16.79
CA THR A 20 52.09 34.55 -16.51
C THR A 20 51.16 34.75 -15.32
N TYR A 21 49.89 34.64 -15.52
CA TYR A 21 48.91 34.60 -14.43
C TYR A 21 48.71 33.16 -14.02
N SER A 22 49.10 32.81 -12.79
CA SER A 22 48.79 31.53 -12.21
C SER A 22 47.71 31.69 -11.16
N HIS A 23 46.49 31.40 -11.51
CA HIS A 23 45.36 31.12 -10.66
C HIS A 23 44.79 32.24 -9.78
N VAL A 24 43.51 32.54 -9.98
CA VAL A 24 42.67 33.21 -8.97
C VAL A 24 42.18 32.15 -8.01
N LEU A 25 42.70 32.11 -6.78
CA LEU A 25 42.18 31.25 -5.72
C LEU A 25 41.05 31.97 -5.00
N TYR A 26 39.87 31.37 -5.02
CA TYR A 26 38.78 31.73 -4.12
C TYR A 26 39.05 31.12 -2.76
N GLN A 27 39.04 31.93 -1.71
CA GLN A 27 38.90 31.45 -0.34
C GLN A 27 37.45 31.66 0.09
N ASP A 28 36.88 30.66 0.77
CA ASP A 28 35.61 30.83 1.41
C ASP A 28 35.70 31.78 2.62
N ARG A 29 34.59 31.99 3.30
CA ARG A 29 34.44 32.92 4.42
C ARG A 29 35.36 32.58 5.62
N ASP A 30 35.82 31.34 5.72
CA ASP A 30 36.57 30.79 6.85
C ASP A 30 38.04 30.54 6.52
N GLY A 31 38.48 30.95 5.34
CA GLY A 31 39.89 30.83 4.92
C GLY A 31 40.31 29.43 4.44
N ALA A 32 39.38 28.49 4.34
CA ALA A 32 39.64 27.20 3.74
C ALA A 32 39.67 27.32 2.20
N PRO A 33 40.51 26.51 1.50
CA PRO A 33 40.48 26.46 0.07
C PRO A 33 39.12 25.95 -0.38
N GLY A 34 38.25 26.84 -0.80
CA GLY A 34 36.95 26.47 -1.35
C GLY A 34 37.15 25.59 -2.57
N THR A 35 36.16 24.71 -2.84
CA THR A 35 36.09 23.90 -4.04
C THR A 35 36.32 24.81 -5.22
N ALA A 36 37.44 24.61 -5.90
CA ALA A 36 37.98 25.53 -6.89
C ALA A 36 36.96 25.81 -7.99
N TYR A 37 36.32 26.96 -7.94
CA TYR A 37 35.92 27.64 -9.17
C TYR A 37 37.16 28.39 -9.69
N ALA A 38 38.15 27.62 -10.08
CA ALA A 38 39.31 28.16 -10.73
C ALA A 38 38.88 28.50 -12.16
N ALA A 39 38.65 29.78 -12.40
CA ALA A 39 38.80 30.26 -13.73
C ALA A 39 40.30 30.37 -13.99
N PRO A 40 40.90 29.53 -14.82
CA PRO A 40 42.16 29.92 -15.39
C PRO A 40 41.85 31.12 -16.30
N VAL A 41 42.14 32.32 -15.84
CA VAL A 41 42.28 33.43 -16.77
C VAL A 41 43.60 33.19 -17.49
N GLY A 42 43.57 32.26 -18.43
CA GLY A 42 44.66 32.11 -19.37
C GLY A 42 44.64 33.32 -20.32
N LEU A 43 45.23 34.38 -19.90
CA LEU A 43 45.74 35.27 -20.94
C LEU A 43 46.83 34.46 -21.64
N ALA A 44 46.59 34.12 -22.90
CA ALA A 44 47.65 33.66 -23.77
C ALA A 44 48.82 34.63 -23.61
N ALA A 45 50.04 34.10 -23.56
CA ALA A 45 51.23 34.90 -23.41
C ALA A 45 51.14 36.12 -24.34
N LEU A 46 51.06 37.33 -23.76
CA LEU A 46 51.06 38.55 -24.55
C LEU A 46 52.47 38.67 -25.13
N ASP A 47 52.61 38.57 -26.45
CA ASP A 47 53.82 38.89 -27.10
C ASP A 47 53.98 40.47 -27.20
N VAL A 48 54.46 41.00 -26.10
CA VAL A 48 54.61 42.47 -25.97
C VAL A 48 55.74 43.10 -26.83
N ARG A 49 56.44 42.24 -27.55
CA ARG A 49 57.44 42.74 -28.47
C ARG A 49 56.84 43.45 -29.67
N LYS A 50 55.57 43.19 -29.98
CA LYS A 50 54.93 43.72 -31.18
C LYS A 50 53.68 44.51 -30.93
N HIS A 51 52.70 43.94 -30.19
CA HIS A 51 51.39 44.52 -30.02
C HIS A 51 50.78 44.24 -28.64
N ILE A 52 50.07 45.23 -28.10
CA ILE A 52 49.18 45.03 -26.92
C ILE A 52 47.73 44.90 -27.44
N TYR A 53 47.18 43.71 -27.43
CA TYR A 53 45.82 43.42 -27.90
C TYR A 53 44.81 43.68 -26.79
N ASP A 54 44.47 44.96 -26.60
CA ASP A 54 43.64 45.45 -25.50
C ASP A 54 42.16 45.72 -25.90
N ARG A 55 41.83 45.69 -27.18
CA ARG A 55 40.47 45.73 -27.69
C ARG A 55 40.07 44.34 -28.13
N VAL A 56 39.02 43.78 -27.52
CA VAL A 56 38.54 42.43 -27.84
C VAL A 56 37.32 42.55 -28.75
N GLU A 57 37.40 41.96 -29.94
CA GLU A 57 36.22 41.69 -30.78
C GLU A 57 35.70 40.33 -30.48
N THR A 58 34.41 40.25 -30.11
CA THR A 58 33.74 39.01 -29.65
C THR A 58 32.65 38.65 -30.63
N THR A 59 32.63 37.39 -31.09
CA THR A 59 31.56 36.77 -31.88
C THR A 59 31.12 35.46 -31.23
N PRO A 60 30.05 34.82 -31.67
CA PRO A 60 29.67 33.51 -31.15
C PRO A 60 30.72 32.41 -31.33
N GLU A 61 31.57 32.52 -32.36
CA GLU A 61 32.60 31.55 -32.72
C GLU A 61 33.89 31.68 -31.92
N GLY A 62 34.11 32.86 -31.32
CA GLY A 62 35.36 33.15 -30.60
C GLY A 62 35.60 34.63 -30.40
N HIS A 63 36.81 34.97 -30.00
CA HIS A 63 37.26 36.34 -29.81
C HIS A 63 38.67 36.54 -30.38
N ARG A 64 39.00 37.80 -30.73
CA ARG A 64 40.34 38.22 -31.11
C ARG A 64 40.68 39.59 -30.57
N GLY A 65 41.92 39.77 -30.25
CA GLY A 65 42.40 41.04 -29.79
C GLY A 65 42.79 41.97 -30.91
N THR A 66 42.60 43.29 -30.72
CA THR A 66 43.14 44.36 -31.61
C THR A 66 43.96 45.27 -30.75
N CYS A 67 45.12 45.58 -31.24
CA CYS A 67 46.03 46.53 -30.60
C CYS A 67 45.46 47.95 -30.74
N SER A 68 45.20 48.62 -29.61
CA SER A 68 44.64 49.96 -29.60
C SER A 68 45.67 51.02 -30.18
N TYR A 69 46.95 50.64 -30.15
CA TYR A 69 48.04 51.55 -30.57
C TYR A 69 48.25 51.62 -32.09
N CYS A 70 48.15 50.47 -32.76
CA CYS A 70 48.43 50.42 -34.21
C CYS A 70 47.27 49.85 -35.03
N GLY A 71 46.20 49.39 -34.39
CA GLY A 71 45.04 48.82 -35.09
C GLY A 71 45.23 47.40 -35.63
N GLN A 72 46.37 46.74 -35.37
CA GLN A 72 46.62 45.41 -35.85
C GLN A 72 45.80 44.44 -35.04
N THR A 73 45.07 43.50 -35.69
CA THR A 73 44.31 42.43 -35.08
C THR A 73 45.15 41.18 -35.03
N ASP A 74 44.88 40.34 -34.04
CA ASP A 74 45.37 38.95 -33.93
C ASP A 74 44.96 38.20 -35.22
N GLU A 75 45.86 37.39 -35.78
CA GLU A 75 45.60 36.71 -37.06
C GLU A 75 44.52 35.56 -36.90
N ALA A 76 44.35 35.02 -35.72
CA ALA A 76 43.43 33.93 -35.48
C ALA A 76 42.36 34.26 -34.41
N PHE A 77 41.11 33.92 -34.70
CA PHE A 77 40.07 33.88 -33.68
C PHE A 77 40.40 32.79 -32.67
N GLN A 78 40.44 33.15 -31.39
CA GLN A 78 40.61 32.20 -30.32
C GLN A 78 39.22 31.68 -29.87
N PRO A 79 39.06 30.38 -29.69
CA PRO A 79 37.80 29.85 -29.18
C PRO A 79 37.54 30.39 -27.77
N HIS A 80 36.24 30.51 -27.40
CA HIS A 80 35.87 30.92 -26.06
C HIS A 80 36.26 29.88 -25.04
N GLU A 81 36.94 30.27 -23.99
CA GLU A 81 37.15 29.51 -22.77
C GLU A 81 36.16 30.00 -21.72
N PHE A 82 35.19 29.16 -21.38
CA PHE A 82 34.10 29.53 -20.48
C PHE A 82 34.41 29.14 -19.06
N VAL A 83 34.06 30.05 -18.16
CA VAL A 83 34.11 29.83 -16.72
C VAL A 83 32.73 30.08 -16.10
N TRP A 84 32.44 29.39 -15.01
CA TRP A 84 31.22 29.65 -14.27
C TRP A 84 31.39 30.92 -13.42
N VAL A 85 30.52 31.88 -13.64
CA VAL A 85 30.39 33.08 -12.81
C VAL A 85 29.12 32.93 -11.95
N ILE A 86 29.28 33.12 -10.66
CA ILE A 86 28.15 33.06 -9.72
C ILE A 86 27.52 34.45 -9.67
N ASP A 87 26.30 34.55 -10.17
CA ASP A 87 25.51 35.79 -10.12
C ASP A 87 24.85 35.98 -8.75
N ARG A 88 24.41 34.88 -8.16
CA ARG A 88 23.80 34.84 -6.83
C ARG A 88 24.16 33.54 -6.10
N GLU A 89 24.72 33.65 -4.93
CA GLU A 89 24.98 32.50 -4.07
C GLU A 89 23.68 31.86 -3.62
N PRO A 90 23.59 30.52 -3.55
CA PRO A 90 22.44 29.84 -2.97
C PRO A 90 22.39 30.06 -1.45
N THR A 91 21.17 30.18 -0.94
CA THR A 91 20.88 30.18 0.49
C THR A 91 20.10 28.91 0.86
N GLU A 92 19.72 28.76 2.10
CA GLU A 92 18.82 27.68 2.52
C GLU A 92 17.39 27.86 1.99
N GLU A 93 17.02 29.14 1.70
CA GLU A 93 15.67 29.50 1.28
C GLU A 93 15.54 29.69 -0.23
N GLU A 94 16.63 30.11 -0.90
CA GLU A 94 16.62 30.46 -2.32
C GLU A 94 17.72 29.72 -3.11
N THR A 95 17.41 29.34 -4.34
CA THR A 95 18.39 28.83 -5.29
C THR A 95 19.38 29.94 -5.67
N GLY A 96 20.62 29.59 -5.86
CA GLY A 96 21.62 30.46 -6.45
C GLY A 96 21.47 30.52 -7.98
N LEU A 97 22.24 31.42 -8.60
CA LEU A 97 22.30 31.57 -10.07
C LEU A 97 23.74 31.65 -10.50
N LYS A 98 24.07 31.00 -11.59
CA LYS A 98 25.38 31.07 -12.26
C LYS A 98 25.19 31.08 -13.77
N HIS A 99 26.16 31.64 -14.46
CA HIS A 99 26.24 31.58 -15.92
C HIS A 99 27.69 31.29 -16.39
N GLU A 100 27.81 30.86 -17.62
CA GLU A 100 29.12 30.67 -18.24
C GLU A 100 29.51 31.93 -19.01
N GLU A 101 30.66 32.50 -18.68
CA GLU A 101 31.18 33.69 -19.32
C GLU A 101 32.65 33.49 -19.70
N CYS A 102 33.01 33.92 -20.89
CA CYS A 102 34.39 34.03 -21.30
C CYS A 102 34.99 35.36 -20.80
N PHE A 103 36.29 35.39 -20.56
CA PHE A 103 36.98 36.61 -20.14
C PHE A 103 36.74 37.81 -21.10
N CYS A 104 36.39 37.57 -22.37
CA CYS A 104 36.01 38.59 -23.34
C CYS A 104 34.61 39.19 -23.13
N GLY A 105 33.88 38.73 -22.13
CA GLY A 105 32.53 39.17 -21.83
C GLY A 105 31.40 38.42 -22.59
N TYR A 106 31.76 37.44 -23.44
CA TYR A 106 30.77 36.65 -24.15
C TYR A 106 30.17 35.61 -23.24
N ARG A 107 28.81 35.59 -23.13
CA ARG A 107 28.04 34.64 -22.36
C ARG A 107 27.48 33.55 -23.25
N ARG A 108 27.80 32.29 -22.96
CA ARG A 108 27.32 31.12 -23.71
C ARG A 108 25.96 30.63 -23.27
N SER A 109 25.70 30.68 -21.98
CA SER A 109 24.48 30.14 -21.40
C SER A 109 23.67 31.24 -20.70
N GLU A 110 22.34 31.00 -20.64
CA GLU A 110 21.48 31.72 -19.72
C GLU A 110 21.76 31.27 -18.26
N ASN A 111 21.20 31.99 -17.30
CA ASN A 111 21.40 31.69 -15.89
C ASN A 111 20.98 30.26 -15.55
N THR A 112 21.92 29.51 -15.02
CA THR A 112 21.70 28.15 -14.50
C THR A 112 21.48 28.22 -12.99
N GLU A 113 20.49 27.51 -12.50
CA GLU A 113 20.22 27.47 -11.06
C GLU A 113 21.28 26.64 -10.31
N ILE A 114 21.70 27.16 -9.16
CA ILE A 114 22.49 26.44 -8.16
C ILE A 114 21.50 25.96 -7.10
N PRO A 115 21.47 24.66 -6.76
CA PRO A 115 20.57 24.15 -5.72
C PRO A 115 20.73 24.92 -4.40
N LYS A 116 19.63 25.00 -3.63
CA LYS A 116 19.66 25.56 -2.28
C LYS A 116 20.71 24.87 -1.44
N LYS A 117 21.25 25.57 -0.47
CA LYS A 117 22.15 24.95 0.52
C LYS A 117 21.35 23.98 1.38
N GLU A 118 21.89 22.78 1.58
CA GLU A 118 21.38 21.86 2.59
C GLU A 118 21.54 22.48 3.97
N HIS A 119 20.51 22.39 4.78
CA HIS A 119 20.56 22.80 6.18
C HIS A 119 20.43 21.57 7.08
N GLU A 120 20.96 21.69 8.28
CA GLU A 120 20.74 20.67 9.30
C GLU A 120 19.29 20.76 9.81
N HIS A 121 18.51 19.68 9.60
CA HIS A 121 17.14 19.65 10.00
C HIS A 121 16.99 19.59 11.53
N THR A 122 16.30 20.57 12.09
CA THR A 122 15.88 20.56 13.48
C THR A 122 14.38 20.30 13.55
N TYR A 123 14.03 19.07 13.97
CA TYR A 123 12.65 18.64 13.99
C TYR A 123 11.97 18.90 15.34
N ALA A 124 10.81 19.53 15.29
CA ALA A 124 9.87 19.59 16.40
C ALA A 124 8.92 18.41 16.33
N ALA A 125 8.78 17.68 17.44
CA ALA A 125 7.93 16.48 17.51
C ALA A 125 6.52 16.84 18.02
N THR A 126 5.49 16.34 17.35
CA THR A 126 4.08 16.47 17.77
C THR A 126 3.45 15.07 17.75
N VAL A 127 2.92 14.64 18.89
CA VAL A 127 2.23 13.35 19.00
C VAL A 127 0.81 13.47 18.47
N VAL A 128 0.48 12.64 17.49
CA VAL A 128 -0.89 12.45 16.98
C VAL A 128 -1.43 11.18 17.60
N ALA A 129 -2.42 11.31 18.48
CA ALA A 129 -3.02 10.18 19.16
C ALA A 129 -3.79 9.27 18.17
N PRO A 130 -3.82 7.95 18.38
CA PRO A 130 -4.61 7.04 17.56
C PRO A 130 -6.11 7.28 17.76
N THR A 131 -6.86 7.10 16.68
CA THR A 131 -8.33 7.06 16.70
C THR A 131 -8.84 5.62 16.75
N CYS A 132 -10.13 5.41 16.68
CA CYS A 132 -10.69 4.08 16.60
C CYS A 132 -10.25 3.31 15.33
N THR A 133 -9.97 4.01 14.25
CA THR A 133 -9.70 3.44 12.93
C THR A 133 -8.33 3.78 12.38
N GLU A 134 -7.68 4.82 12.91
CA GLU A 134 -6.41 5.30 12.42
C GLU A 134 -5.32 5.12 13.47
N GLN A 135 -4.15 4.75 13.02
CA GLN A 135 -2.96 4.65 13.85
C GLN A 135 -2.52 6.03 14.33
N GLY A 136 -2.03 6.11 15.56
CA GLY A 136 -1.29 7.26 16.07
C GLY A 136 0.16 7.23 15.61
N TYR A 137 0.81 8.38 15.65
CA TYR A 137 2.23 8.52 15.28
C TYR A 137 2.81 9.79 15.88
N THR A 138 4.13 9.90 15.88
CA THR A 138 4.79 11.17 16.13
C THR A 138 5.12 11.82 14.80
N LEU A 139 4.59 13.02 14.57
CA LEU A 139 4.93 13.86 13.43
C LEU A 139 6.12 14.74 13.80
N HIS A 140 7.18 14.66 13.05
CA HIS A 140 8.36 15.50 13.15
C HIS A 140 8.33 16.52 12.02
N THR A 141 8.43 17.81 12.37
CA THR A 141 8.39 18.90 11.38
C THR A 141 9.63 19.78 11.56
N CYS A 142 10.40 19.96 10.49
CA CYS A 142 11.51 20.89 10.49
C CYS A 142 10.98 22.34 10.54
N SER A 143 11.44 23.10 11.53
CA SER A 143 11.00 24.48 11.74
C SER A 143 11.46 25.43 10.63
N SER A 144 12.53 25.08 9.92
CA SER A 144 13.15 25.96 8.91
C SER A 144 12.59 25.74 7.50
N CYS A 145 12.35 24.49 7.10
CA CYS A 145 11.92 24.17 5.72
C CYS A 145 10.54 23.51 5.63
N GLY A 146 9.93 23.13 6.78
CA GLY A 146 8.64 22.44 6.79
C GLY A 146 8.70 20.96 6.38
N ASP A 147 9.90 20.39 6.17
CA ASP A 147 10.04 18.96 5.89
C ASP A 147 9.49 18.12 7.04
N THR A 148 8.85 17.00 6.72
CA THR A 148 8.16 16.18 7.72
C THR A 148 8.44 14.69 7.54
N TYR A 149 8.59 13.98 8.67
CA TYR A 149 8.53 12.53 8.69
C TYR A 149 7.71 12.04 9.89
N ARG A 150 7.32 10.78 9.87
CA ARG A 150 6.50 10.15 10.92
C ARG A 150 7.19 8.91 11.44
N ASP A 151 7.16 8.75 12.77
CA ASP A 151 7.65 7.57 13.46
C ASP A 151 6.80 7.24 14.70
N ALA A 152 7.28 6.34 15.55
CA ALA A 152 6.63 5.95 16.81
C ALA A 152 5.13 5.62 16.63
N TRP A 153 4.82 4.83 15.60
CA TRP A 153 3.47 4.40 15.30
C TRP A 153 2.85 3.61 16.45
N THR A 154 1.60 3.94 16.77
CA THR A 154 0.77 3.21 17.72
C THR A 154 -0.46 2.68 17.01
N ASP A 155 -0.91 1.48 17.36
CA ASP A 155 -2.07 0.88 16.72
C ASP A 155 -3.35 1.67 16.95
N ALA A 156 -4.30 1.59 16.00
CA ALA A 156 -5.63 2.12 16.15
C ALA A 156 -6.32 1.50 17.38
N LEU A 157 -7.09 2.30 18.11
CA LEU A 157 -7.71 1.89 19.37
C LEU A 157 -8.82 0.84 19.18
N GLY A 158 -9.30 0.64 17.95
CA GLY A 158 -10.49 -0.13 17.68
C GLY A 158 -11.77 0.55 18.19
N HIS A 159 -12.92 -0.02 17.85
CA HIS A 159 -14.19 0.44 18.38
C HIS A 159 -14.51 -0.25 19.69
N SER A 160 -15.00 0.51 20.67
CA SER A 160 -15.57 -0.01 21.91
C SER A 160 -17.08 0.15 21.83
N TRP A 161 -17.75 -0.91 21.44
CA TRP A 161 -19.20 -0.91 21.26
C TRP A 161 -19.94 -0.95 22.60
N ASP A 162 -21.06 -0.24 22.69
CA ASP A 162 -21.99 -0.32 23.79
C ASP A 162 -22.78 -1.66 23.77
N ALA A 163 -23.75 -1.83 24.67
CA ALA A 163 -24.59 -3.02 24.74
C ALA A 163 -25.56 -3.17 23.56
N GLY A 164 -25.65 -2.18 22.69
CA GLY A 164 -26.59 -2.15 21.57
C GLY A 164 -28.04 -1.90 22.00
N ARG A 165 -28.73 -1.10 21.23
CA ARG A 165 -30.14 -0.76 21.40
C ARG A 165 -30.95 -1.35 20.25
N VAL A 166 -32.07 -1.99 20.53
CA VAL A 166 -33.05 -2.41 19.51
C VAL A 166 -33.63 -1.16 18.89
N THR A 167 -33.33 -0.92 17.63
CA THR A 167 -33.82 0.23 16.84
C THR A 167 -35.07 -0.11 16.06
N VAL A 168 -35.14 -1.38 15.57
CA VAL A 168 -36.32 -1.92 14.93
C VAL A 168 -36.65 -3.23 15.64
N PRO A 169 -37.80 -3.37 16.28
CA PRO A 169 -38.23 -4.65 16.85
C PRO A 169 -38.47 -5.68 15.73
N ALA A 170 -38.01 -6.90 15.93
CA ALA A 170 -38.38 -8.02 15.04
C ALA A 170 -39.89 -8.32 15.20
N THR A 171 -40.55 -8.64 14.09
CA THR A 171 -41.93 -9.11 14.05
C THR A 171 -41.99 -10.57 13.61
N GLU A 172 -43.19 -11.13 13.47
CA GLU A 172 -43.33 -12.49 12.93
C GLU A 172 -42.86 -12.62 11.48
N ASP A 173 -43.00 -11.55 10.72
CA ASP A 173 -42.74 -11.54 9.27
C ASP A 173 -41.47 -10.75 8.88
N THR A 174 -40.99 -9.85 9.74
CA THR A 174 -39.86 -8.98 9.44
C THR A 174 -38.78 -9.06 10.48
N ASP A 175 -37.54 -9.04 9.99
CA ASP A 175 -36.34 -8.92 10.83
C ASP A 175 -36.35 -7.57 11.56
N GLY A 176 -35.86 -7.60 12.79
CA GLY A 176 -35.54 -6.38 13.55
C GLY A 176 -34.10 -5.94 13.37
N GLU A 177 -33.75 -4.84 14.02
CA GLU A 177 -32.41 -4.27 13.98
C GLU A 177 -31.98 -3.87 15.38
N ARG A 178 -30.72 -4.16 15.70
CA ARG A 178 -30.03 -3.63 16.89
C ARG A 178 -28.87 -2.78 16.45
N THR A 179 -28.83 -1.54 16.93
CA THR A 179 -27.74 -0.60 16.66
C THR A 179 -26.82 -0.54 17.87
N PHE A 180 -25.55 -0.66 17.61
CA PHE A 180 -24.47 -0.47 18.58
C PHE A 180 -23.76 0.86 18.26
N THR A 181 -23.42 1.60 19.29
CA THR A 181 -22.69 2.86 19.16
C THR A 181 -21.32 2.71 19.80
N CYS A 182 -20.28 3.13 19.09
CA CYS A 182 -18.95 3.16 19.67
C CYS A 182 -18.86 4.23 20.75
N THR A 183 -18.52 3.84 21.97
CA THR A 183 -18.40 4.75 23.12
C THR A 183 -17.25 5.75 23.02
N ARG A 184 -16.30 5.52 22.07
CA ARG A 184 -15.13 6.39 21.85
C ARG A 184 -15.35 7.40 20.75
N CYS A 185 -15.94 7.01 19.62
CA CYS A 185 -16.01 7.85 18.41
C CYS A 185 -17.44 8.10 17.92
N GLY A 186 -18.46 7.46 18.52
CA GLY A 186 -19.85 7.61 18.10
C GLY A 186 -20.23 6.88 16.82
N ALA A 187 -19.31 6.13 16.20
CA ALA A 187 -19.64 5.32 15.04
C ALA A 187 -20.72 4.30 15.38
N GLU A 188 -21.63 4.04 14.47
CA GLU A 188 -22.70 3.07 14.64
C GLU A 188 -22.48 1.86 13.76
N ARG A 189 -22.90 0.69 14.28
CA ARG A 189 -23.07 -0.53 13.51
C ARG A 189 -24.40 -1.16 13.80
N THR A 190 -24.98 -1.84 12.84
CA THR A 190 -26.25 -2.55 13.02
C THR A 190 -26.06 -4.06 12.97
N GLU A 191 -26.93 -4.76 13.69
CA GLU A 191 -27.05 -6.20 13.68
C GLU A 191 -28.51 -6.56 13.47
N VAL A 192 -28.78 -7.51 12.58
CA VAL A 192 -30.12 -7.98 12.30
C VAL A 192 -30.61 -8.87 13.48
N ILE A 193 -31.77 -8.53 14.01
CA ILE A 193 -32.51 -9.39 14.91
C ILE A 193 -33.45 -10.25 14.05
N PRO A 194 -33.30 -11.58 14.01
CA PRO A 194 -34.16 -12.43 13.18
C PRO A 194 -35.64 -12.24 13.53
N LYS A 195 -36.49 -12.28 12.50
CA LYS A 195 -37.94 -12.26 12.67
C LYS A 195 -38.41 -13.35 13.63
N THR A 196 -39.42 -13.07 14.45
CA THR A 196 -39.85 -13.92 15.53
C THR A 196 -40.59 -15.20 15.07
N GLY A 197 -41.04 -15.26 13.80
CA GLY A 197 -41.56 -16.48 13.17
C GLY A 197 -40.53 -17.62 13.03
N GLU A 198 -39.23 -17.27 13.06
CA GLU A 198 -38.14 -18.22 13.30
C GLU A 198 -37.65 -18.02 14.73
N THR A 199 -38.28 -18.68 15.70
CA THR A 199 -37.81 -18.66 17.09
C THR A 199 -36.32 -19.09 17.11
N PRO A 200 -35.40 -18.25 17.57
CA PRO A 200 -34.02 -18.68 17.78
C PRO A 200 -34.06 -19.90 18.70
N CYS A 201 -33.26 -20.89 18.40
CA CYS A 201 -33.15 -22.05 19.26
C CYS A 201 -32.75 -21.58 20.68
N ASP A 202 -33.56 -21.92 21.65
CA ASP A 202 -33.34 -21.63 23.08
C ASP A 202 -32.35 -22.60 23.76
N GLY A 203 -31.79 -23.57 22.98
CA GLY A 203 -30.97 -24.66 23.50
C GLY A 203 -31.80 -25.78 24.19
N GLY A 204 -33.13 -25.67 24.12
CA GLY A 204 -34.06 -26.61 24.76
C GLY A 204 -34.18 -27.97 24.08
N ALA A 205 -35.27 -28.67 24.39
CA ALA A 205 -35.48 -30.07 23.97
C ALA A 205 -35.47 -30.26 22.44
N ASN A 206 -35.89 -29.23 21.68
CA ASN A 206 -35.99 -29.26 20.23
C ASN A 206 -34.77 -28.71 19.52
N CYS A 207 -33.71 -28.32 20.25
CA CYS A 207 -32.48 -27.81 19.66
C CYS A 207 -31.78 -28.95 18.89
N PRO A 208 -31.53 -28.76 17.57
CA PRO A 208 -30.82 -29.75 16.74
C PRO A 208 -29.43 -30.10 17.26
N GLY A 209 -28.74 -29.11 17.87
CA GLY A 209 -27.42 -29.29 18.44
C GLY A 209 -27.38 -29.91 19.84
N ARG A 210 -28.51 -30.13 20.51
CA ARG A 210 -28.56 -30.59 21.91
C ARG A 210 -27.77 -31.86 22.20
N ARG A 211 -27.63 -32.74 21.22
CA ARG A 211 -26.88 -33.99 21.36
C ARG A 211 -25.37 -33.79 21.52
N PHE A 212 -24.85 -32.61 21.17
CA PHE A 212 -23.43 -32.32 21.21
C PHE A 212 -23.05 -31.63 22.51
N THR A 213 -22.08 -32.20 23.20
CA THR A 213 -21.60 -31.69 24.50
C THR A 213 -20.83 -30.40 24.41
N ASP A 214 -20.30 -30.07 23.21
CA ASP A 214 -19.52 -28.91 22.86
C ASP A 214 -20.31 -27.85 22.06
N MET A 215 -21.65 -27.97 22.08
CA MET A 215 -22.51 -26.99 21.42
C MET A 215 -22.42 -25.64 22.14
N PRO A 216 -22.15 -24.54 21.40
CA PRO A 216 -22.17 -23.20 21.99
C PRO A 216 -23.54 -22.91 22.65
N ALA A 217 -23.56 -22.12 23.72
CA ALA A 217 -24.79 -21.72 24.38
C ALA A 217 -25.75 -20.98 23.44
N ALA A 218 -27.06 -21.03 23.69
CA ALA A 218 -28.10 -20.45 22.82
C ALA A 218 -27.88 -18.94 22.48
N GLY A 219 -27.30 -18.15 23.38
CA GLY A 219 -26.95 -16.74 23.12
C GLY A 219 -25.65 -16.51 22.39
N ASN A 220 -24.89 -17.56 22.05
CA ASN A 220 -23.65 -17.45 21.32
C ASN A 220 -23.93 -17.23 19.84
N TRP A 221 -23.13 -16.37 19.18
CA TRP A 221 -23.26 -16.05 17.76
C TRP A 221 -23.23 -17.28 16.83
N ALA A 222 -22.52 -18.34 17.22
CA ALA A 222 -22.38 -19.56 16.44
C ALA A 222 -23.59 -20.51 16.54
N HIS A 223 -24.35 -20.42 17.62
CA HIS A 223 -25.42 -21.36 17.93
C HIS A 223 -26.46 -21.48 16.81
N ALA A 224 -27.02 -20.33 16.41
CA ALA A 224 -28.07 -20.28 15.37
C ALA A 224 -27.59 -20.83 14.03
N GLY A 225 -26.34 -20.53 13.64
CA GLY A 225 -25.74 -21.04 12.40
C GLY A 225 -25.56 -22.56 12.42
N ILE A 226 -25.09 -23.09 13.54
CA ILE A 226 -24.89 -24.54 13.71
C ILE A 226 -26.22 -25.25 13.69
N ASP A 227 -27.22 -24.79 14.45
CA ASP A 227 -28.55 -25.35 14.47
C ASP A 227 -29.23 -25.37 13.11
N PHE A 228 -29.14 -24.24 12.38
CA PHE A 228 -29.61 -24.16 11.02
C PHE A 228 -28.95 -25.24 10.14
N ALA A 229 -27.62 -25.32 10.18
CA ALA A 229 -26.87 -26.25 9.36
C ALA A 229 -27.18 -27.73 9.70
N LEU A 230 -27.42 -28.03 10.96
CA LEU A 230 -27.84 -29.35 11.42
C LEU A 230 -29.30 -29.67 10.99
N LYS A 231 -30.22 -28.71 11.16
CA LYS A 231 -31.63 -28.85 10.76
C LYS A 231 -31.78 -29.08 9.25
N GLN A 232 -30.95 -28.41 8.46
CA GLN A 232 -30.92 -28.57 7.01
C GLN A 232 -30.13 -29.81 6.54
N GLY A 233 -29.56 -30.59 7.45
CA GLY A 233 -28.74 -31.76 7.11
C GLY A 233 -27.42 -31.42 6.41
N LEU A 234 -26.99 -30.14 6.46
CA LEU A 234 -25.76 -29.73 5.82
C LEU A 234 -24.54 -30.22 6.59
N PHE A 235 -24.59 -30.15 7.90
CA PHE A 235 -23.54 -30.62 8.79
C PHE A 235 -23.94 -31.85 9.59
N ASN A 236 -22.94 -32.65 9.88
CA ASN A 236 -23.01 -33.71 10.91
C ASN A 236 -22.01 -33.34 12.03
N GLY A 237 -22.16 -34.00 13.19
CA GLY A 237 -21.10 -33.99 14.20
C GLY A 237 -19.81 -34.61 13.70
N MET A 238 -18.71 -34.32 14.36
CA MET A 238 -17.44 -35.03 14.16
C MET A 238 -17.49 -36.40 14.83
N SER A 239 -18.32 -36.51 15.88
CA SER A 239 -18.70 -37.79 16.50
C SER A 239 -20.22 -37.79 16.80
N SER A 240 -20.67 -38.82 17.48
CA SER A 240 -22.08 -38.87 17.95
C SER A 240 -22.42 -37.79 18.98
N THR A 241 -21.42 -37.27 19.70
CA THR A 241 -21.57 -36.35 20.84
C THR A 241 -20.77 -35.06 20.71
N THR A 242 -19.95 -34.87 19.68
CA THR A 242 -19.17 -33.64 19.46
C THR A 242 -19.42 -33.05 18.10
N PHE A 243 -19.56 -31.73 18.03
CA PHE A 243 -19.68 -30.96 16.81
C PHE A 243 -18.34 -30.34 16.37
N GLU A 244 -17.47 -29.98 17.32
CA GLU A 244 -16.21 -29.26 17.16
C GLU A 244 -16.40 -27.89 16.48
N PRO A 245 -17.11 -26.94 17.11
CA PRO A 245 -17.43 -25.64 16.52
C PRO A 245 -16.18 -24.83 16.13
N ASP A 246 -15.13 -24.92 16.94
CA ASP A 246 -13.87 -24.23 16.74
C ASP A 246 -12.85 -25.01 15.86
N GLY A 247 -13.22 -26.25 15.50
CA GLY A 247 -12.42 -27.08 14.60
C GLY A 247 -12.30 -26.47 13.23
N SER A 248 -11.10 -26.56 12.62
CA SER A 248 -10.86 -26.04 11.28
C SER A 248 -11.68 -26.81 10.24
N MET A 249 -12.25 -26.07 9.30
CA MET A 249 -12.96 -26.65 8.15
C MET A 249 -11.97 -27.11 7.10
N THR A 250 -12.09 -28.36 6.62
CA THR A 250 -11.28 -28.84 5.50
C THR A 250 -11.95 -28.58 4.16
N ARG A 251 -11.18 -28.66 3.08
CA ARG A 251 -11.69 -28.47 1.73
C ARG A 251 -12.72 -29.54 1.36
N ALA A 252 -12.48 -30.81 1.73
CA ALA A 252 -13.43 -31.89 1.53
C ALA A 252 -14.73 -31.63 2.31
N MET A 253 -14.66 -31.19 3.56
CA MET A 253 -15.84 -30.83 4.34
C MET A 253 -16.66 -29.75 3.67
N LEU A 254 -16.01 -28.66 3.21
CA LEU A 254 -16.72 -27.53 2.57
C LEU A 254 -17.48 -27.98 1.33
N VAL A 255 -16.83 -28.68 0.40
CA VAL A 255 -17.52 -29.13 -0.81
C VAL A 255 -18.60 -30.13 -0.54
N THR A 256 -18.45 -30.98 0.51
CA THR A 256 -19.49 -31.91 0.93
C THR A 256 -20.73 -31.20 1.45
N VAL A 257 -20.54 -30.11 2.20
CA VAL A 257 -21.67 -29.31 2.68
C VAL A 257 -22.38 -28.61 1.53
N LEU A 258 -21.64 -28.08 0.53
CA LEU A 258 -22.24 -27.48 -0.66
C LEU A 258 -22.95 -28.52 -1.54
N TRP A 259 -22.40 -29.70 -1.67
CA TRP A 259 -23.03 -30.81 -2.37
C TRP A 259 -24.36 -31.22 -1.71
N ARG A 260 -24.40 -31.29 -0.36
CA ARG A 260 -25.64 -31.50 0.39
C ARG A 260 -26.64 -30.38 0.17
N LEU A 261 -26.19 -29.13 0.16
CA LEU A 261 -27.02 -27.97 -0.14
C LEU A 261 -27.63 -28.05 -1.56
N ASP A 262 -26.91 -28.65 -2.50
CA ASP A 262 -27.38 -28.89 -3.89
C ASP A 262 -28.23 -30.15 -4.04
N GLY A 263 -28.62 -30.79 -2.95
CA GLY A 263 -29.45 -31.99 -2.92
C GLY A 263 -28.71 -33.30 -3.12
N SER A 264 -27.40 -33.35 -2.89
CA SER A 264 -26.53 -34.53 -2.95
C SER A 264 -26.63 -35.30 -4.28
N ARG A 265 -26.70 -34.58 -5.39
CA ARG A 265 -26.82 -35.17 -6.72
C ARG A 265 -25.57 -35.98 -7.06
N ALA A 266 -25.76 -37.21 -7.52
CA ALA A 266 -24.65 -38.03 -7.97
C ALA A 266 -23.88 -37.33 -9.10
N PRO A 267 -22.53 -37.28 -9.06
CA PRO A 267 -21.74 -36.76 -10.16
C PRO A 267 -21.90 -37.59 -11.42
N ALA A 268 -21.88 -36.95 -12.59
CA ALA A 268 -22.04 -37.64 -13.86
C ALA A 268 -20.72 -38.25 -14.37
N GLY A 269 -19.60 -37.64 -14.00
CA GLY A 269 -18.27 -38.03 -14.47
C GLY A 269 -17.45 -38.77 -13.43
N ARG A 270 -16.15 -38.80 -13.66
CA ARG A 270 -15.17 -39.41 -12.76
C ARG A 270 -14.31 -38.35 -12.11
N ASN A 271 -13.91 -38.62 -10.87
CA ASN A 271 -12.92 -37.82 -10.21
C ASN A 271 -11.62 -37.70 -11.03
N THR A 272 -11.10 -36.50 -11.17
CA THR A 272 -9.88 -36.18 -11.91
C THR A 272 -8.68 -35.87 -11.02
N PHE A 273 -8.90 -35.77 -9.71
CA PHE A 273 -7.82 -35.45 -8.75
C PHE A 273 -7.10 -36.70 -8.28
N THR A 274 -5.77 -36.64 -8.30
CA THR A 274 -4.90 -37.78 -7.98
C THR A 274 -4.86 -38.14 -6.49
N ASP A 275 -5.23 -37.17 -5.63
CA ASP A 275 -5.25 -37.29 -4.16
C ASP A 275 -6.65 -37.50 -3.60
N VAL A 276 -7.63 -37.79 -4.45
CA VAL A 276 -9.01 -38.11 -4.05
C VAL A 276 -9.31 -39.55 -4.46
N PRO A 277 -9.03 -40.52 -3.58
CA PRO A 277 -9.31 -41.90 -3.88
C PRO A 277 -10.83 -42.18 -3.96
N GLY A 278 -11.22 -43.19 -4.73
CA GLY A 278 -12.60 -43.60 -4.83
C GLY A 278 -13.13 -44.16 -3.49
N GLY A 279 -14.44 -44.02 -3.25
CA GLY A 279 -15.12 -44.63 -2.08
C GLY A 279 -14.89 -43.88 -0.76
N GLN A 280 -14.26 -42.72 -0.75
CA GLN A 280 -14.21 -41.86 0.43
C GLN A 280 -15.53 -41.11 0.60
N TRP A 281 -15.85 -40.71 1.83
CA TRP A 281 -17.07 -39.98 2.17
C TRP A 281 -17.23 -38.65 1.40
N PHE A 282 -16.13 -38.09 0.85
CA PHE A 282 -16.09 -36.85 0.09
C PHE A 282 -15.91 -37.04 -1.42
N THR A 283 -15.67 -38.28 -1.92
CA THR A 283 -15.32 -38.51 -3.33
C THR A 283 -16.39 -37.96 -4.27
N ASP A 284 -17.67 -38.25 -4.03
CA ASP A 284 -18.76 -37.77 -4.89
C ASP A 284 -18.94 -36.28 -4.80
N ALA A 285 -18.80 -35.69 -3.62
CA ALA A 285 -18.89 -34.25 -3.42
C ALA A 285 -17.77 -33.49 -4.13
N VAL A 286 -16.54 -34.01 -4.07
CA VAL A 286 -15.39 -33.39 -4.78
C VAL A 286 -15.57 -33.53 -6.28
N THR A 287 -16.01 -34.68 -6.77
CA THR A 287 -16.28 -34.91 -8.20
C THR A 287 -17.37 -33.96 -8.69
N TRP A 288 -18.48 -33.86 -7.99
CA TRP A 288 -19.57 -32.92 -8.27
C TRP A 288 -19.07 -31.45 -8.28
N ALA A 289 -18.26 -31.06 -7.30
CA ALA A 289 -17.75 -29.70 -7.21
C ALA A 289 -16.84 -29.33 -8.39
N ALA A 290 -16.02 -30.26 -8.84
CA ALA A 290 -15.16 -30.09 -10.02
C ALA A 290 -15.98 -29.99 -11.31
N GLU A 291 -16.92 -30.90 -11.56
CA GLU A 291 -17.80 -30.89 -12.73
C GLU A 291 -18.63 -29.62 -12.84
N ASN A 292 -19.07 -29.12 -11.71
CA ASN A 292 -19.81 -27.87 -11.64
C ASN A 292 -18.94 -26.62 -11.59
N GLY A 293 -17.59 -26.75 -11.70
CA GLY A 293 -16.68 -25.62 -11.67
C GLY A 293 -16.69 -24.82 -10.38
N VAL A 294 -17.16 -25.44 -9.28
CA VAL A 294 -17.14 -24.87 -7.93
C VAL A 294 -15.71 -24.84 -7.39
N VAL A 295 -14.93 -25.88 -7.75
CA VAL A 295 -13.51 -25.98 -7.39
C VAL A 295 -12.66 -26.35 -8.60
N ASN A 296 -11.41 -25.87 -8.61
CA ASN A 296 -10.44 -26.13 -9.68
C ASN A 296 -9.19 -26.93 -9.19
N GLY A 297 -9.19 -27.38 -7.93
CA GLY A 297 -8.02 -27.94 -7.27
C GLY A 297 -7.00 -26.88 -6.85
N VAL A 298 -5.83 -27.34 -6.42
CA VAL A 298 -4.74 -26.49 -5.91
C VAL A 298 -3.50 -26.52 -6.85
N GLY A 299 -3.61 -27.19 -7.97
CA GLY A 299 -2.52 -27.38 -8.94
C GLY A 299 -2.03 -28.84 -8.97
N SER A 300 -1.23 -29.17 -9.98
CA SER A 300 -0.64 -30.51 -10.17
C SER A 300 -1.64 -31.67 -10.11
N GLY A 301 -2.90 -31.43 -10.51
CA GLY A 301 -3.95 -32.45 -10.47
C GLY A 301 -4.40 -32.84 -9.05
N LYS A 302 -4.16 -32.01 -8.05
CA LYS A 302 -4.53 -32.25 -6.65
C LYS A 302 -5.70 -31.37 -6.21
N PHE A 303 -6.49 -31.92 -5.29
CA PHE A 303 -7.58 -31.22 -4.59
C PHE A 303 -7.20 -30.81 -3.17
N GLU A 304 -6.36 -31.57 -2.48
CA GLU A 304 -6.00 -31.44 -1.07
C GLU A 304 -7.21 -31.53 -0.13
N PRO A 305 -7.84 -32.72 -0.03
CA PRO A 305 -9.09 -32.89 0.71
C PRO A 305 -8.99 -32.51 2.19
N ASP A 306 -7.85 -32.77 2.81
CA ASP A 306 -7.58 -32.47 4.24
C ASP A 306 -7.00 -31.07 4.46
N GLY A 307 -6.72 -30.33 3.39
CA GLY A 307 -6.25 -28.94 3.47
C GLY A 307 -7.29 -28.06 4.14
N ARG A 308 -6.85 -27.20 5.07
CA ARG A 308 -7.73 -26.23 5.73
C ARG A 308 -8.20 -25.18 4.74
N VAL A 309 -9.41 -24.70 4.94
CA VAL A 309 -10.01 -23.69 4.06
C VAL A 309 -9.89 -22.32 4.69
N THR A 310 -9.27 -21.38 3.95
CA THR A 310 -9.19 -19.99 4.38
C THR A 310 -10.50 -19.24 4.07
N ARG A 311 -10.70 -18.11 4.73
CA ARG A 311 -11.90 -17.28 4.57
C ARG A 311 -12.05 -16.78 3.14
N GLU A 312 -10.96 -16.40 2.46
CA GLU A 312 -10.98 -16.00 1.04
C GLU A 312 -11.28 -17.17 0.10
N GLN A 313 -10.84 -18.38 0.45
CA GLN A 313 -11.17 -19.58 -0.32
C GLN A 313 -12.64 -19.94 -0.20
N ILE A 314 -13.24 -19.83 1.00
CA ILE A 314 -14.68 -20.03 1.18
C ILE A 314 -15.47 -19.06 0.33
N ALA A 315 -15.15 -17.76 0.40
CA ALA A 315 -15.82 -16.75 -0.41
C ALA A 315 -15.72 -17.08 -1.90
N THR A 316 -14.53 -17.52 -2.38
CA THR A 316 -14.30 -17.87 -3.78
C THR A 316 -15.13 -19.09 -4.22
N ILE A 317 -15.17 -20.13 -3.38
CA ILE A 317 -15.94 -21.35 -3.67
C ILE A 317 -17.45 -21.05 -3.67
N LEU A 318 -17.93 -20.29 -2.69
CA LEU A 318 -19.35 -19.87 -2.62
C LEU A 318 -19.72 -18.95 -3.80
N PHE A 319 -18.85 -18.03 -4.18
CA PHE A 319 -19.07 -17.15 -5.33
C PHE A 319 -19.25 -17.96 -6.62
N ARG A 320 -18.35 -18.91 -6.88
CA ARG A 320 -18.46 -19.80 -8.05
C ARG A 320 -19.72 -20.66 -8.03
N TYR A 321 -20.11 -21.16 -6.85
CA TYR A 321 -21.35 -21.92 -6.67
C TYR A 321 -22.58 -21.06 -6.93
N ALA A 322 -22.59 -19.82 -6.40
CA ALA A 322 -23.69 -18.89 -6.53
C ALA A 322 -23.84 -18.36 -7.97
N ALA A 323 -22.73 -18.00 -8.63
CA ALA A 323 -22.73 -17.36 -9.94
C ALA A 323 -23.45 -18.16 -11.05
N LYS A 324 -23.66 -19.44 -10.84
CA LYS A 324 -24.40 -20.28 -11.79
C LYS A 324 -25.92 -20.24 -11.61
N ARG A 325 -26.40 -19.67 -10.50
CA ARG A 325 -27.82 -19.79 -10.10
C ARG A 325 -28.43 -18.46 -9.69
N TYR A 326 -27.61 -17.53 -9.23
CA TYR A 326 -28.05 -16.28 -8.61
C TYR A 326 -27.28 -15.10 -9.14
N ASP A 327 -27.83 -13.92 -8.97
CA ASP A 327 -27.10 -12.68 -9.25
C ASP A 327 -25.96 -12.50 -8.24
N THR A 328 -24.78 -12.38 -8.77
CA THR A 328 -23.54 -12.14 -8.00
C THR A 328 -22.85 -10.84 -8.39
N SER A 329 -23.61 -9.88 -8.92
CA SER A 329 -23.05 -8.61 -9.42
C SER A 329 -22.69 -7.60 -8.31
N ALA A 330 -23.36 -7.70 -7.14
CA ALA A 330 -23.12 -6.78 -6.04
C ALA A 330 -21.67 -6.84 -5.54
N ARG A 331 -21.08 -5.68 -5.22
CA ARG A 331 -19.73 -5.55 -4.69
C ARG A 331 -19.71 -4.54 -3.57
N ALA A 332 -19.11 -4.93 -2.44
CA ALA A 332 -18.79 -4.01 -1.36
C ALA A 332 -17.38 -3.42 -1.55
N ASP A 333 -17.16 -2.26 -1.01
CA ASP A 333 -15.83 -1.69 -0.88
C ASP A 333 -15.10 -2.37 0.29
N LEU A 334 -14.07 -3.15 -0.02
CA LEU A 334 -13.27 -3.83 0.99
C LEU A 334 -12.24 -2.91 1.65
N SER A 335 -12.00 -1.70 1.14
CA SER A 335 -11.00 -0.78 1.70
C SER A 335 -11.33 -0.31 3.12
N VAL A 336 -12.56 -0.52 3.55
CA VAL A 336 -13.01 -0.26 4.93
C VAL A 336 -12.36 -1.21 5.96
N PHE A 337 -11.77 -2.32 5.50
CA PHE A 337 -11.06 -3.26 6.36
C PHE A 337 -9.55 -2.99 6.32
N PRO A 338 -8.88 -2.86 7.46
CA PRO A 338 -7.46 -2.51 7.51
C PRO A 338 -6.54 -3.52 6.83
N ASP A 339 -6.99 -4.77 6.72
CA ASP A 339 -6.25 -5.88 6.12
C ASP A 339 -6.69 -6.21 4.67
N ALA A 340 -7.47 -5.35 4.03
CA ALA A 340 -7.93 -5.53 2.64
C ALA A 340 -6.77 -5.75 1.64
N GLY A 341 -5.61 -5.16 1.91
CA GLY A 341 -4.39 -5.35 1.10
C GLY A 341 -3.84 -6.78 1.10
N ARG A 342 -4.21 -7.60 2.09
CA ARG A 342 -3.79 -9.01 2.21
C ARG A 342 -4.65 -9.96 1.39
N VAL A 343 -5.78 -9.49 0.84
CA VAL A 343 -6.65 -10.31 0.00
C VAL A 343 -5.94 -10.70 -1.29
N SER A 344 -5.86 -11.98 -1.55
CA SER A 344 -5.27 -12.52 -2.79
C SER A 344 -6.02 -12.02 -4.03
N ALA A 345 -5.31 -11.78 -5.13
CA ALA A 345 -5.90 -11.25 -6.35
C ALA A 345 -7.08 -12.08 -6.86
N TYR A 346 -7.00 -13.42 -6.76
CA TYR A 346 -8.06 -14.32 -7.21
C TYR A 346 -9.35 -14.24 -6.37
N ALA A 347 -9.26 -13.78 -5.13
CA ALA A 347 -10.36 -13.78 -4.17
C ALA A 347 -11.04 -12.41 -4.00
N ARG A 348 -10.45 -11.33 -4.52
CA ARG A 348 -10.95 -9.95 -4.32
C ARG A 348 -12.40 -9.79 -4.74
N GLU A 349 -12.74 -10.27 -5.93
CA GLU A 349 -14.10 -10.19 -6.45
C GLU A 349 -15.09 -10.99 -5.60
N ALA A 350 -14.70 -12.19 -5.24
CA ALA A 350 -15.54 -13.09 -4.44
C ALA A 350 -15.76 -12.57 -3.01
N LEU A 351 -14.72 -12.01 -2.37
CA LEU A 351 -14.86 -11.40 -1.05
C LEU A 351 -15.71 -10.13 -1.09
N ALA A 352 -15.53 -9.28 -2.12
CA ALA A 352 -16.36 -8.09 -2.29
C ALA A 352 -17.85 -8.46 -2.46
N TRP A 353 -18.14 -9.49 -3.24
CA TRP A 353 -19.49 -10.05 -3.34
C TRP A 353 -19.98 -10.63 -2.00
N ALA A 354 -19.18 -11.46 -1.36
CA ALA A 354 -19.58 -12.10 -0.11
C ALA A 354 -19.85 -11.09 1.01
N ASN A 355 -19.11 -10.00 1.04
CA ASN A 355 -19.35 -8.90 1.98
C ASN A 355 -20.62 -8.12 1.60
N ALA A 356 -20.83 -7.75 0.33
CA ALA A 356 -22.04 -7.09 -0.15
C ALA A 356 -23.31 -7.91 0.12
N ALA A 357 -23.21 -9.25 0.04
CA ALA A 357 -24.29 -10.18 0.31
C ALA A 357 -24.48 -10.46 1.83
N GLY A 358 -23.67 -9.86 2.69
CA GLY A 358 -23.73 -10.05 4.14
C GLY A 358 -23.26 -11.44 4.62
N LEU A 359 -22.50 -12.15 3.79
CA LEU A 359 -22.02 -13.51 4.12
C LEU A 359 -20.76 -13.47 4.98
N VAL A 360 -19.85 -12.55 4.64
CA VAL A 360 -18.55 -12.33 5.31
C VAL A 360 -18.51 -10.88 5.79
N ASN A 361 -18.74 -10.67 7.08
CA ASN A 361 -18.86 -9.34 7.69
C ASN A 361 -17.60 -8.92 8.47
N GLY A 362 -16.51 -9.65 8.31
CA GLY A 362 -15.30 -9.47 9.10
C GLY A 362 -15.30 -10.30 10.39
N THR A 363 -14.16 -10.26 11.05
CA THR A 363 -13.89 -10.89 12.36
C THR A 363 -13.30 -9.82 13.26
N ASP A 364 -13.75 -9.76 14.51
CA ASP A 364 -13.17 -8.87 15.51
C ASP A 364 -11.86 -9.50 16.04
N ASN A 365 -10.76 -8.76 15.90
CA ASN A 365 -9.45 -9.19 16.39
C ASN A 365 -9.06 -8.52 17.74
N GLY A 366 -10.03 -7.86 18.39
CA GLY A 366 -9.84 -7.09 19.62
C GLY A 366 -9.44 -5.62 19.37
N PHE A 367 -9.08 -5.27 18.14
CA PHE A 367 -8.74 -3.90 17.72
C PHE A 367 -9.71 -3.37 16.66
N GLY A 368 -10.62 -4.21 16.18
CA GLY A 368 -11.62 -3.86 15.18
C GLY A 368 -11.95 -5.01 14.25
N LEU A 369 -12.78 -4.72 13.25
CA LEU A 369 -13.16 -5.73 12.26
C LEU A 369 -12.10 -5.84 11.18
N ILE A 370 -11.62 -7.06 10.95
CA ILE A 370 -10.71 -7.42 9.87
C ILE A 370 -11.36 -8.48 8.97
N LEU A 371 -10.96 -8.58 7.72
CA LEU A 371 -11.39 -9.65 6.82
C LEU A 371 -10.77 -10.98 7.19
N ASP A 372 -9.53 -10.96 7.66
CA ASP A 372 -8.68 -12.12 7.90
C ASP A 372 -8.69 -13.11 6.72
N PRO A 373 -8.35 -12.68 5.50
CA PRO A 373 -8.62 -13.43 4.28
C PRO A 373 -7.93 -14.79 4.25
N GLN A 374 -6.75 -14.87 4.85
CA GLN A 374 -5.91 -16.07 4.89
C GLN A 374 -6.05 -16.87 6.19
N GLY A 375 -6.87 -16.37 7.13
CA GLY A 375 -7.19 -17.10 8.35
C GLY A 375 -8.02 -18.36 8.05
N ASP A 376 -7.72 -19.44 8.76
CA ASP A 376 -8.48 -20.69 8.69
C ASP A 376 -9.90 -20.47 9.20
N ALA A 377 -10.91 -20.95 8.48
CA ALA A 377 -12.27 -20.88 8.95
C ALA A 377 -12.63 -22.05 9.82
N THR A 378 -13.35 -21.77 10.91
CA THR A 378 -13.90 -22.81 11.78
C THR A 378 -15.20 -23.35 11.22
N ARG A 379 -15.62 -24.55 11.73
CA ARG A 379 -16.89 -25.17 11.38
C ARG A 379 -18.08 -24.29 11.76
N ALA A 380 -18.01 -23.59 12.89
CA ALA A 380 -19.02 -22.63 13.30
C ALA A 380 -19.13 -21.44 12.37
N GLN A 381 -17.99 -20.88 11.93
CA GLN A 381 -17.99 -19.78 10.99
C GLN A 381 -18.59 -20.17 9.65
N VAL A 382 -18.25 -21.36 9.13
CA VAL A 382 -18.82 -21.85 7.87
C VAL A 382 -20.32 -22.10 8.01
N ALA A 383 -20.78 -22.66 9.12
CA ALA A 383 -22.20 -22.85 9.38
C ALA A 383 -22.98 -21.52 9.39
N ALA A 384 -22.41 -20.48 10.03
CA ALA A 384 -23.02 -19.15 10.03
C ALA A 384 -23.03 -18.49 8.62
N ILE A 385 -21.96 -18.66 7.85
CA ILE A 385 -21.89 -18.17 6.47
C ILE A 385 -22.96 -18.86 5.61
N LEU A 386 -23.14 -20.18 5.74
CA LEU A 386 -24.12 -20.93 4.96
C LEU A 386 -25.56 -20.60 5.36
N MET A 387 -25.81 -20.37 6.63
CA MET A 387 -27.14 -19.89 7.08
C MET A 387 -27.46 -18.55 6.39
N ARG A 388 -26.54 -17.61 6.42
CA ARG A 388 -26.70 -16.32 5.73
C ARG A 388 -26.85 -16.49 4.22
N TYR A 389 -26.06 -17.38 3.61
CA TYR A 389 -26.17 -17.69 2.19
C TYR A 389 -27.59 -18.18 1.82
N VAL A 390 -28.12 -19.14 2.55
CA VAL A 390 -29.46 -19.64 2.28
C VAL A 390 -30.52 -18.56 2.52
N LYS A 391 -30.39 -17.76 3.58
CA LYS A 391 -31.35 -16.69 3.91
C LYS A 391 -31.30 -15.50 2.97
N ASN A 392 -30.11 -15.09 2.51
CA ASN A 392 -29.93 -13.85 1.76
C ASN A 392 -29.95 -14.08 0.24
N ILE A 393 -29.52 -15.26 -0.23
CA ILE A 393 -29.32 -15.55 -1.65
C ILE A 393 -30.30 -16.58 -2.18
N VAL A 394 -30.49 -17.70 -1.47
CA VAL A 394 -31.31 -18.81 -1.98
C VAL A 394 -32.82 -18.51 -1.84
N ARG A 395 -33.26 -17.85 -0.78
CA ARG A 395 -34.65 -17.44 -0.44
C ARG A 395 -35.76 -18.32 -0.98
#